data_92905d0ff15f3672f792d7ff48f64420
#
_entry.id   92905d0ff15f3672f792d7ff48f64420
#
_cell.length_a   1.000
_cell.length_b   1.000
_cell.length_c   1.000
_cell.angle_alpha   90.00
_cell.angle_beta   90.00
_cell.angle_gamma   90.00
#
_symmetry.space_group_name_H-M   'P 1'
#
loop_
_entity.id
_entity.type
_entity.pdbx_description
1 polymer ?
#
loop_
_entity_poly.entity_id
_entity_poly.type
_entity_poly.pdbx_seq_one_letter_code
_entity_poly.pdbx_strand_id
1 'polypeptide(L)'
;MKSAINNFIFLFCACMIFIACGTKKGNIVFDSNNGGLFLPDGFGAVVVVDSIGPSRHIAVKENGDIYVKLKITSDAPGSVALRDEDGDGKADIIQPFGKYVNDGIFATGMRIHNGYLYYSTEKVVYRQKIDNDLVPISKQEIVLMDESDQWHIAKPIAFDKEGNMYVPYSAPSNACASFINTTGTSVQQAGQYPCPELVNHAGIWKFKANAINQTQKDGVQMGTGLRSIVAMNFNASNNTLYAVQHGRDDLHLLWPNHYSAWQNAVTPAEEFFEIKEGNHYGWPYTYYDPITRQKMQAPEYSGDGKTIANDQSIVNPLIAFPAHWAPNDLLFYQGDQFPARYKNGAFIAFHGSTNRGPYPQAGYIVAFVPFKNGKPSGTWEVFADGFAGVDTIVNVSDAQFRPMGLAEGPDGSLYISDSRKGKI
;
A
#
# COMPACT_ATOMS: atom_id res chain seq x y z
N MET A 1 20.16 57.65 -65.73
CA MET A 1 19.89 58.06 -64.36
C MET A 1 18.99 57.00 -63.71
N LYS A 2 19.52 56.11 -62.89
CA LYS A 2 18.82 55.04 -62.14
C LYS A 2 18.96 55.36 -60.66
N SER A 3 17.85 55.63 -60.00
CA SER A 3 17.75 55.89 -58.57
C SER A 3 17.79 54.50 -57.84
N ALA A 4 18.69 54.34 -56.90
CA ALA A 4 18.72 53.17 -55.97
C ALA A 4 17.93 53.53 -54.71
N ILE A 5 16.92 52.72 -54.41
CA ILE A 5 16.12 52.80 -53.17
C ILE A 5 16.74 51.81 -52.17
N ASN A 6 17.33 52.34 -51.10
CA ASN A 6 17.81 51.53 -49.96
C ASN A 6 16.62 51.21 -49.06
N ASN A 7 16.32 49.91 -48.96
CA ASN A 7 15.39 49.37 -47.94
C ASN A 7 16.18 49.03 -46.66
N PHE A 8 15.96 49.81 -45.60
CA PHE A 8 16.39 49.48 -44.25
C PHE A 8 15.37 48.52 -43.62
N ILE A 9 15.76 47.29 -43.42
CA ILE A 9 14.98 46.33 -42.64
C ILE A 9 15.38 46.50 -41.16
N PHE A 10 14.46 47.04 -40.35
CA PHE A 10 14.60 47.00 -38.87
C PHE A 10 14.26 45.62 -38.33
N LEU A 11 15.28 44.92 -37.89
CA LEU A 11 15.12 43.62 -37.18
C LEU A 11 14.75 43.93 -35.72
N PHE A 12 13.47 43.78 -35.36
CA PHE A 12 13.02 43.87 -33.98
C PHE A 12 13.38 42.55 -33.27
N CYS A 13 14.46 42.54 -32.49
CA CYS A 13 14.82 41.46 -31.63
C CYS A 13 13.96 41.50 -30.37
N ALA A 14 12.86 40.75 -30.35
CA ALA A 14 12.05 40.56 -29.13
C ALA A 14 12.81 39.63 -28.16
N CYS A 15 13.50 40.21 -27.19
CA CYS A 15 14.00 39.47 -26.06
C CYS A 15 12.82 38.95 -25.22
N MET A 16 12.42 37.69 -25.39
CA MET A 16 11.58 37.01 -24.42
C MET A 16 12.40 36.80 -23.15
N ILE A 17 12.13 37.59 -22.13
CA ILE A 17 12.61 37.35 -20.78
C ILE A 17 11.81 36.17 -20.24
N PHE A 18 12.36 34.94 -20.29
CA PHE A 18 11.88 33.82 -19.49
C PHE A 18 12.19 34.15 -18.04
N ILE A 19 11.21 34.65 -17.30
CA ILE A 19 11.26 34.66 -15.85
C ILE A 19 11.14 33.18 -15.44
N ALA A 20 12.28 32.50 -15.27
CA ALA A 20 12.34 31.25 -14.55
C ALA A 20 11.93 31.58 -13.10
N CYS A 21 10.70 31.26 -12.75
CA CYS A 21 10.29 31.23 -11.37
C CYS A 21 11.07 30.07 -10.70
N GLY A 22 12.30 30.36 -10.29
CA GLY A 22 13.10 29.46 -9.49
C GLY A 22 12.41 29.37 -8.12
N THR A 23 11.76 28.26 -7.84
CA THR A 23 11.40 27.89 -6.48
C THR A 23 12.67 27.98 -5.64
N LYS A 24 12.71 28.85 -4.64
CA LYS A 24 13.76 28.84 -3.63
C LYS A 24 13.73 27.43 -3.03
N LYS A 25 14.71 26.57 -3.32
CA LYS A 25 14.94 25.36 -2.53
C LYS A 25 15.28 25.84 -1.13
N GLY A 26 14.35 25.69 -0.21
CA GLY A 26 14.60 25.83 1.20
C GLY A 26 15.73 24.88 1.61
N ASN A 27 16.37 25.18 2.69
CA ASN A 27 17.43 24.32 3.20
C ASN A 27 16.74 23.30 4.15
N ILE A 28 16.43 22.10 3.65
CA ILE A 28 15.84 21.02 4.47
C ILE A 28 16.82 20.70 5.61
N VAL A 29 16.37 20.87 6.84
CA VAL A 29 17.11 20.53 8.04
C VAL A 29 16.44 19.31 8.68
N PHE A 30 17.14 18.20 8.74
CA PHE A 30 16.64 16.99 9.37
C PHE A 30 16.39 17.22 10.86
N ASP A 31 15.31 16.62 11.38
CA ASP A 31 15.03 16.64 12.79
C ASP A 31 16.15 15.91 13.57
N SER A 32 16.58 16.45 14.70
CA SER A 32 17.74 15.97 15.45
C SER A 32 17.65 14.50 15.89
N ASN A 33 16.41 13.97 15.98
CA ASN A 33 16.14 12.58 16.31
C ASN A 33 15.41 11.84 15.16
N ASN A 34 15.46 12.37 13.93
CA ASN A 34 14.77 11.81 12.76
C ASN A 34 13.26 11.57 12.98
N GLY A 35 12.59 12.43 13.77
CA GLY A 35 11.18 12.24 14.14
C GLY A 35 10.90 11.01 15.02
N GLY A 36 11.95 10.42 15.62
CA GLY A 36 11.92 9.21 16.45
C GLY A 36 12.27 7.93 15.68
N LEU A 37 12.73 8.04 14.42
CA LEU A 37 13.09 6.89 13.60
C LEU A 37 14.57 6.51 13.71
N PHE A 38 14.83 5.23 13.61
CA PHE A 38 16.15 4.65 13.36
C PHE A 38 16.29 4.38 11.86
N LEU A 39 17.26 5.03 11.24
CA LEU A 39 17.52 4.99 9.79
C LEU A 39 18.93 4.49 9.50
N PRO A 40 19.22 3.97 8.30
CA PRO A 40 20.58 3.64 7.89
C PRO A 40 21.49 4.88 7.87
N ASP A 41 22.80 4.68 8.01
CA ASP A 41 23.79 5.73 7.94
C ASP A 41 23.66 6.57 6.65
N GLY A 42 23.72 7.89 6.80
CA GLY A 42 23.61 8.84 5.70
C GLY A 42 22.17 9.26 5.37
N PHE A 43 21.18 8.71 6.06
CA PHE A 43 19.77 9.16 5.95
C PHE A 43 19.40 10.07 7.12
N GLY A 44 18.46 10.97 6.85
CA GLY A 44 17.82 11.81 7.84
C GLY A 44 16.32 11.93 7.53
N ALA A 45 15.51 12.29 8.53
CA ALA A 45 14.08 12.49 8.38
C ALA A 45 13.64 13.86 8.91
N VAL A 46 12.57 14.37 8.31
CA VAL A 46 11.83 15.56 8.73
C VAL A 46 10.40 15.16 9.02
N VAL A 47 9.85 15.62 10.12
CA VAL A 47 8.41 15.53 10.39
C VAL A 47 7.72 16.63 9.59
N VAL A 48 7.11 16.23 8.47
CA VAL A 48 6.39 17.15 7.56
C VAL A 48 5.19 17.75 8.26
N VAL A 49 4.45 16.92 8.97
CA VAL A 49 3.28 17.29 9.78
C VAL A 49 3.06 16.26 10.88
N ASP A 50 2.48 16.68 12.01
CA ASP A 50 2.07 15.80 13.10
C ASP A 50 0.57 15.94 13.36
N SER A 51 -0.09 14.82 13.70
CA SER A 51 -1.45 14.81 14.27
C SER A 51 -2.58 15.26 13.31
N ILE A 52 -2.52 14.89 12.02
CA ILE A 52 -3.62 15.16 11.07
C ILE A 52 -4.77 14.14 11.13
N GLY A 53 -4.68 13.15 12.01
CA GLY A 53 -5.66 12.06 12.14
C GLY A 53 -5.17 10.73 11.57
N PRO A 54 -5.92 9.62 11.78
CA PRO A 54 -5.47 8.28 11.43
C PRO A 54 -5.31 8.12 9.92
N SER A 55 -4.09 8.35 9.42
CA SER A 55 -3.78 8.34 8.00
C SER A 55 -3.70 6.94 7.41
N ARG A 56 -3.86 6.87 6.11
CA ARG A 56 -3.74 5.67 5.27
C ARG A 56 -2.72 5.93 4.16
N HIS A 57 -3.01 5.52 2.92
CA HIS A 57 -2.11 5.79 1.81
C HIS A 57 -1.97 7.29 1.54
N ILE A 58 -0.84 7.64 0.98
CA ILE A 58 -0.47 9.01 0.62
C ILE A 58 -0.06 9.08 -0.85
N ALA A 59 -0.14 10.26 -1.42
CA ALA A 59 0.36 10.55 -2.75
C ALA A 59 1.00 11.94 -2.78
N VAL A 60 2.11 12.07 -3.49
CA VAL A 60 2.83 13.35 -3.65
C VAL A 60 2.76 13.77 -5.11
N LYS A 61 2.43 15.02 -5.34
CA LYS A 61 2.33 15.64 -6.66
C LYS A 61 3.70 16.14 -7.11
N GLU A 62 3.88 16.33 -8.42
CA GLU A 62 5.13 16.85 -9.01
C GLU A 62 5.60 18.20 -8.48
N ASN A 63 4.69 19.02 -7.93
CA ASN A 63 5.04 20.29 -7.29
C ASN A 63 5.34 20.18 -5.79
N GLY A 64 5.30 18.97 -5.21
CA GLY A 64 5.54 18.71 -3.79
C GLY A 64 4.29 18.68 -2.91
N ASP A 65 3.09 19.06 -3.41
CA ASP A 65 1.85 18.94 -2.64
C ASP A 65 1.61 17.47 -2.24
N ILE A 66 1.22 17.24 -0.99
CA ILE A 66 0.99 15.91 -0.44
C ILE A 66 -0.50 15.72 -0.18
N TYR A 67 -1.04 14.61 -0.64
CA TYR A 67 -2.41 14.20 -0.35
C TYR A 67 -2.41 12.97 0.56
N VAL A 68 -3.15 13.05 1.67
CA VAL A 68 -3.22 12.00 2.69
C VAL A 68 -4.65 11.49 2.79
N LYS A 69 -4.85 10.19 2.61
CA LYS A 69 -6.14 9.55 2.87
C LYS A 69 -6.28 9.29 4.36
N LEU A 70 -7.42 9.67 4.94
CA LEU A 70 -7.74 9.34 6.34
C LEU A 70 -8.58 8.05 6.41
N LYS A 71 -8.42 7.29 7.50
CA LYS A 71 -9.14 6.04 7.72
C LYS A 71 -10.64 6.27 7.89
N ILE A 72 -11.01 7.25 8.70
CA ILE A 72 -12.42 7.53 9.05
C ILE A 72 -12.95 8.61 8.12
N THR A 73 -14.12 8.39 7.56
CA THR A 73 -14.72 9.24 6.52
C THR A 73 -16.18 9.64 6.80
N SER A 74 -16.81 9.16 7.88
CA SER A 74 -18.26 9.29 8.10
C SER A 74 -18.73 10.72 8.40
N ASP A 75 -18.00 11.46 9.24
CA ASP A 75 -18.46 12.75 9.76
C ASP A 75 -17.46 13.89 9.60
N ALA A 76 -16.31 13.60 8.99
CA ALA A 76 -15.22 14.55 8.80
C ALA A 76 -14.69 14.49 7.36
N PRO A 77 -13.90 15.47 6.93
CA PRO A 77 -13.13 15.33 5.70
C PRO A 77 -12.30 14.06 5.72
N GLY A 78 -12.47 13.21 4.71
CA GLY A 78 -11.78 11.92 4.61
C GLY A 78 -10.38 11.99 4.04
N SER A 79 -9.87 13.20 3.76
CA SER A 79 -8.54 13.45 3.20
C SER A 79 -7.97 14.78 3.69
N VAL A 80 -6.64 14.90 3.65
CA VAL A 80 -5.91 16.14 3.96
C VAL A 80 -4.93 16.41 2.83
N ALA A 81 -4.84 17.66 2.42
CA ALA A 81 -3.82 18.16 1.51
C ALA A 81 -2.81 19.03 2.29
N LEU A 82 -1.54 18.86 1.99
CA LEU A 82 -0.44 19.56 2.64
C LEU A 82 0.41 20.28 1.60
N ARG A 83 0.90 21.47 1.92
CA ARG A 83 1.86 22.22 1.11
C ARG A 83 2.94 22.80 1.98
N ASP A 84 4.15 22.65 1.54
CA ASP A 84 5.35 23.34 2.00
C ASP A 84 5.57 24.52 1.06
N GLU A 85 5.45 25.77 1.56
CA GLU A 85 5.57 26.99 0.72
C GLU A 85 7.00 27.54 0.70
N ASP A 86 7.78 27.30 1.77
CA ASP A 86 9.12 27.86 1.89
C ASP A 86 10.25 26.84 1.62
N GLY A 87 9.91 25.56 1.44
CA GLY A 87 10.82 24.50 1.05
C GLY A 87 11.67 23.94 2.20
N ASP A 88 11.23 24.08 3.45
CA ASP A 88 11.95 23.58 4.63
C ASP A 88 11.65 22.11 4.93
N GLY A 89 10.72 21.49 4.19
CA GLY A 89 10.29 20.10 4.35
C GLY A 89 9.09 19.93 5.29
N LYS A 90 8.53 21.02 5.82
CA LYS A 90 7.36 21.03 6.70
C LYS A 90 6.15 21.64 6.03
N ALA A 91 4.96 21.19 6.40
CA ALA A 91 3.75 21.72 5.82
C ALA A 91 3.34 23.04 6.48
N ASP A 92 3.35 24.15 5.70
CA ASP A 92 2.81 25.46 6.09
C ASP A 92 1.28 25.48 5.97
N ILE A 93 0.74 24.77 4.97
CA ILE A 93 -0.71 24.69 4.72
C ILE A 93 -1.18 23.26 4.96
N ILE A 94 -2.20 23.13 5.82
CA ILE A 94 -2.89 21.89 6.11
C ILE A 94 -4.36 22.09 5.81
N GLN A 95 -4.88 21.48 4.72
CA GLN A 95 -6.25 21.69 4.28
C GLN A 95 -7.03 20.39 4.19
N PRO A 96 -7.99 20.13 5.11
CA PRO A 96 -8.90 19.00 5.02
C PRO A 96 -9.84 19.09 3.83
N PHE A 97 -10.11 17.95 3.18
CA PHE A 97 -11.05 17.87 2.06
C PHE A 97 -11.69 16.49 1.90
N GLY A 98 -12.68 16.40 1.01
CA GLY A 98 -13.39 15.18 0.66
C GLY A 98 -14.46 14.80 1.67
N LYS A 99 -15.67 14.55 1.17
CA LYS A 99 -16.80 14.01 1.94
C LYS A 99 -17.28 12.75 1.25
N TYR A 100 -17.39 11.66 2.02
CA TYR A 100 -17.76 10.33 1.52
C TYR A 100 -18.93 9.81 2.34
N VAL A 101 -20.13 10.15 1.91
CA VAL A 101 -21.38 9.79 2.62
C VAL A 101 -21.89 8.46 2.06
N ASN A 102 -22.20 7.50 2.94
CA ASN A 102 -22.84 6.21 2.63
C ASN A 102 -21.98 5.16 1.91
N ASP A 103 -20.65 5.31 1.83
CA ASP A 103 -19.76 4.33 1.19
C ASP A 103 -18.78 3.67 2.17
N GLY A 104 -19.25 3.48 3.41
CA GLY A 104 -18.50 2.90 4.53
C GLY A 104 -17.76 3.95 5.36
N ILE A 105 -17.20 3.50 6.50
CA ILE A 105 -16.51 4.39 7.44
C ILE A 105 -14.98 4.31 7.32
N PHE A 106 -14.46 3.33 6.57
CA PHE A 106 -13.03 3.12 6.40
C PHE A 106 -12.59 3.42 4.97
N ALA A 107 -11.33 3.74 4.83
CA ALA A 107 -10.71 4.05 3.54
C ALA A 107 -9.27 3.57 3.52
N THR A 108 -8.66 3.48 2.33
CA THR A 108 -7.28 3.00 2.22
C THR A 108 -6.51 3.69 1.12
N GLY A 109 -6.88 3.50 -0.14
CA GLY A 109 -6.05 3.83 -1.30
C GLY A 109 -6.00 5.32 -1.60
N MET A 110 -4.82 5.79 -1.99
CA MET A 110 -4.62 7.10 -2.60
C MET A 110 -3.43 7.05 -3.55
N ARG A 111 -3.61 7.45 -4.80
CA ARG A 111 -2.55 7.50 -5.81
C ARG A 111 -2.84 8.62 -6.81
N ILE A 112 -1.80 9.16 -7.41
CA ILE A 112 -1.91 10.08 -8.57
C ILE A 112 -1.63 9.30 -9.83
N HIS A 113 -2.49 9.46 -10.84
CA HIS A 113 -2.30 8.85 -12.15
C HIS A 113 -2.90 9.74 -13.25
N ASN A 114 -2.12 10.06 -14.28
CA ASN A 114 -2.54 10.82 -15.47
C ASN A 114 -3.31 12.11 -15.13
N GLY A 115 -2.83 12.91 -14.18
CA GLY A 115 -3.42 14.20 -13.80
C GLY A 115 -4.69 14.09 -12.94
N TYR A 116 -4.97 12.92 -12.39
CA TYR A 116 -6.05 12.69 -11.44
C TYR A 116 -5.53 12.15 -10.11
N LEU A 117 -6.15 12.58 -9.02
CA LEU A 117 -6.05 11.99 -7.72
C LEU A 117 -7.11 10.88 -7.61
N TYR A 118 -6.67 9.63 -7.50
CA TYR A 118 -7.52 8.49 -7.22
C TYR A 118 -7.47 8.15 -5.73
N TYR A 119 -8.61 7.83 -5.15
CA TYR A 119 -8.72 7.46 -3.75
C TYR A 119 -9.90 6.51 -3.51
N SER A 120 -9.77 5.68 -2.47
CA SER A 120 -10.79 4.69 -2.18
C SER A 120 -11.42 4.86 -0.79
N THR A 121 -12.68 4.44 -0.68
CA THR A 121 -13.38 4.10 0.56
C THR A 121 -13.50 2.58 0.68
N GLU A 122 -14.42 2.07 1.52
CA GLU A 122 -14.68 0.63 1.59
C GLU A 122 -15.27 0.08 0.30
N LYS A 123 -16.15 0.86 -0.33
CA LYS A 123 -16.99 0.40 -1.46
C LYS A 123 -16.70 1.09 -2.78
N VAL A 124 -16.00 2.21 -2.78
CA VAL A 124 -15.89 3.04 -3.97
C VAL A 124 -14.45 3.46 -4.22
N VAL A 125 -14.04 3.41 -5.48
CA VAL A 125 -12.86 4.12 -5.97
C VAL A 125 -13.32 5.36 -6.69
N TYR A 126 -12.88 6.52 -6.21
CA TYR A 126 -13.13 7.83 -6.79
C TYR A 126 -11.91 8.36 -7.51
N ARG A 127 -12.13 9.34 -8.38
CA ARG A 127 -11.07 10.23 -8.88
C ARG A 127 -11.54 11.67 -8.96
N GLN A 128 -10.59 12.58 -8.84
CA GLN A 128 -10.77 14.00 -9.14
C GLN A 128 -9.59 14.51 -9.96
N LYS A 129 -9.85 15.34 -10.95
CA LYS A 129 -8.78 16.01 -11.70
C LYS A 129 -8.06 16.97 -10.76
N ILE A 130 -6.74 16.90 -10.75
CA ILE A 130 -5.87 17.82 -10.01
C ILE A 130 -5.33 18.89 -10.97
N ASP A 131 -5.22 20.10 -10.45
CA ASP A 131 -4.72 21.29 -11.15
C ASP A 131 -3.72 22.05 -10.26
N ASN A 132 -3.65 23.36 -10.36
CA ASN A 132 -2.74 24.19 -9.57
C ASN A 132 -3.24 24.46 -8.15
N ASP A 133 -4.52 24.23 -7.86
CA ASP A 133 -5.06 24.36 -6.51
C ASP A 133 -4.55 23.24 -5.62
N LEU A 134 -4.36 23.54 -4.34
CA LEU A 134 -3.92 22.53 -3.36
C LEU A 134 -4.97 21.43 -3.21
N VAL A 135 -6.24 21.80 -3.07
CA VAL A 135 -7.36 20.85 -2.98
C VAL A 135 -8.04 20.72 -4.33
N PRO A 136 -8.29 19.51 -4.85
CA PRO A 136 -9.01 19.32 -6.09
C PRO A 136 -10.41 19.97 -6.04
N ILE A 137 -10.68 20.89 -6.95
CA ILE A 137 -11.98 21.61 -7.08
C ILE A 137 -12.91 20.95 -8.11
N SER A 138 -12.39 20.05 -8.92
CA SER A 138 -13.16 19.36 -9.94
C SER A 138 -14.23 18.44 -9.31
N LYS A 139 -15.26 18.12 -10.10
CA LYS A 139 -16.27 17.16 -9.68
C LYS A 139 -15.64 15.78 -9.40
N GLN A 140 -16.00 15.19 -8.28
CA GLN A 140 -15.67 13.80 -7.94
C GLN A 140 -16.38 12.85 -8.90
N GLU A 141 -15.61 11.92 -9.49
CA GLU A 141 -16.12 10.88 -10.38
C GLU A 141 -15.98 9.51 -9.72
N ILE A 142 -17.00 8.68 -9.82
CA ILE A 142 -16.95 7.27 -9.40
C ILE A 142 -16.28 6.47 -10.52
N VAL A 143 -15.14 5.86 -10.23
CA VAL A 143 -14.40 5.00 -11.16
C VAL A 143 -14.86 3.55 -11.04
N LEU A 144 -14.99 3.07 -9.80
CA LEU A 144 -15.39 1.70 -9.50
C LEU A 144 -16.30 1.68 -8.27
N MET A 145 -17.37 0.92 -8.35
CA MET A 145 -18.26 0.62 -7.23
C MET A 145 -18.16 -0.87 -6.89
N ASP A 146 -17.88 -1.15 -5.61
CA ASP A 146 -17.84 -2.51 -5.07
C ASP A 146 -19.06 -2.72 -4.17
N GLU A 147 -19.98 -3.53 -4.64
CA GLU A 147 -21.22 -3.88 -3.94
C GLU A 147 -21.07 -5.18 -3.12
N SER A 148 -19.88 -5.78 -3.14
CA SER A 148 -19.65 -7.05 -2.45
C SER A 148 -19.48 -6.85 -0.93
N ASP A 149 -19.93 -7.86 -0.18
CA ASP A 149 -19.63 -7.96 1.24
C ASP A 149 -18.30 -8.70 1.42
N GLN A 150 -17.36 -8.06 2.11
CA GLN A 150 -16.05 -8.63 2.41
C GLN A 150 -15.61 -8.24 3.82
N TRP A 151 -14.88 -9.12 4.49
CA TRP A 151 -14.36 -8.84 5.82
C TRP A 151 -13.18 -7.86 5.77
N HIS A 152 -12.29 -8.03 4.79
CA HIS A 152 -11.14 -7.15 4.59
C HIS A 152 -11.49 -6.08 3.56
N ILE A 153 -11.84 -4.90 4.04
CA ILE A 153 -12.40 -3.80 3.26
C ILE A 153 -11.37 -2.88 2.61
N ALA A 154 -10.06 -3.15 2.79
CA ALA A 154 -9.01 -2.32 2.22
C ALA A 154 -9.01 -2.39 0.69
N LYS A 155 -8.96 -1.22 0.04
CA LYS A 155 -8.88 -1.08 -1.42
C LYS A 155 -7.63 -0.28 -1.82
N PRO A 156 -6.43 -0.86 -1.75
CA PRO A 156 -5.26 -0.25 -2.38
C PRO A 156 -5.48 -0.17 -3.89
N ILE A 157 -4.81 0.78 -4.52
CA ILE A 157 -4.93 1.05 -5.95
C ILE A 157 -3.53 1.05 -6.56
N ALA A 158 -3.34 0.36 -7.68
CA ALA A 158 -2.13 0.44 -8.47
C ALA A 158 -2.46 0.67 -9.94
N PHE A 159 -1.53 1.25 -10.70
CA PHE A 159 -1.70 1.57 -12.12
C PHE A 159 -0.54 1.05 -12.93
N ASP A 160 -0.81 0.59 -14.16
CA ASP A 160 0.21 0.31 -15.15
C ASP A 160 0.39 1.48 -16.14
N LYS A 161 1.36 1.33 -17.03
CA LYS A 161 1.64 2.32 -18.07
C LYS A 161 0.61 2.35 -19.20
N GLU A 162 -0.16 1.27 -19.34
CA GLU A 162 -1.21 1.10 -20.36
C GLU A 162 -2.54 1.74 -19.95
N GLY A 163 -2.61 2.34 -18.76
CA GLY A 163 -3.81 3.00 -18.23
C GLY A 163 -4.82 2.03 -17.65
N ASN A 164 -4.35 0.90 -17.13
CA ASN A 164 -5.18 0.03 -16.32
C ASN A 164 -5.00 0.33 -14.83
N MET A 165 -6.08 0.08 -14.08
CA MET A 165 -6.15 0.18 -12.64
C MET A 165 -6.33 -1.22 -12.04
N TYR A 166 -5.61 -1.52 -10.97
CA TYR A 166 -5.68 -2.78 -10.25
C TYR A 166 -6.27 -2.56 -8.87
N VAL A 167 -7.28 -3.36 -8.51
CA VAL A 167 -7.96 -3.30 -7.21
C VAL A 167 -8.18 -4.71 -6.69
N PRO A 168 -7.83 -5.01 -5.43
CA PRO A 168 -8.11 -6.30 -4.83
C PRO A 168 -9.55 -6.39 -4.33
N TYR A 169 -10.10 -7.60 -4.41
CA TYR A 169 -11.31 -8.03 -3.73
C TYR A 169 -10.91 -9.09 -2.72
N SER A 170 -10.80 -8.71 -1.47
CA SER A 170 -10.31 -9.58 -0.41
C SER A 170 -11.32 -10.67 -0.05
N ALA A 171 -10.85 -11.72 0.63
CA ALA A 171 -11.71 -12.82 1.06
C ALA A 171 -12.75 -12.37 2.09
N PRO A 172 -14.00 -12.83 1.98
CA PRO A 172 -15.04 -12.59 3.00
C PRO A 172 -14.79 -13.33 4.31
N SER A 173 -13.94 -14.36 4.29
CA SER A 173 -13.65 -15.19 5.48
C SER A 173 -12.14 -15.36 5.71
N ASN A 174 -11.78 -15.95 6.84
CA ASN A 174 -10.40 -16.25 7.17
C ASN A 174 -9.83 -17.42 6.35
N ALA A 175 -10.64 -18.43 6.03
CA ALA A 175 -10.16 -19.68 5.43
C ALA A 175 -11.23 -20.42 4.59
N CYS A 176 -12.23 -19.71 4.04
CA CYS A 176 -13.33 -20.29 3.26
C CYS A 176 -14.03 -21.46 4.00
N ALA A 177 -14.25 -21.29 5.30
CA ALA A 177 -14.86 -22.25 6.18
C ALA A 177 -15.88 -21.59 7.08
N SER A 178 -16.93 -22.33 7.45
CA SER A 178 -17.93 -21.88 8.40
C SER A 178 -17.43 -22.06 9.84
N PHE A 179 -17.82 -21.15 10.73
CA PHE A 179 -17.61 -21.28 12.16
C PHE A 179 -18.93 -21.65 12.83
N ILE A 180 -18.93 -22.66 13.66
CA ILE A 180 -20.05 -22.91 14.57
C ILE A 180 -19.64 -22.41 15.95
N ASN A 181 -20.26 -21.33 16.41
CA ASN A 181 -20.17 -20.89 17.80
C ASN A 181 -21.13 -21.75 18.64
N THR A 182 -20.59 -22.74 19.32
CA THR A 182 -21.29 -23.43 20.39
C THR A 182 -20.77 -22.93 21.73
N THR A 183 -21.60 -22.15 22.46
CA THR A 183 -21.40 -21.76 23.87
C THR A 183 -19.93 -21.69 24.33
N GLY A 184 -19.20 -20.69 23.82
CA GLY A 184 -17.86 -20.38 24.31
C GLY A 184 -16.71 -21.20 23.73
N THR A 185 -16.98 -22.14 22.82
CA THR A 185 -15.93 -22.89 22.11
C THR A 185 -16.13 -22.74 20.60
N SER A 186 -15.16 -22.18 19.91
CA SER A 186 -15.17 -22.17 18.45
C SER A 186 -14.84 -23.57 17.94
N VAL A 187 -15.84 -24.25 17.37
CA VAL A 187 -15.61 -25.54 16.70
C VAL A 187 -15.40 -25.24 15.22
N GLN A 188 -14.24 -25.64 14.73
CA GLN A 188 -13.86 -25.45 13.36
C GLN A 188 -14.46 -26.50 12.45
N GLN A 189 -14.85 -26.08 11.26
CA GLN A 189 -15.35 -26.95 10.20
C GLN A 189 -14.34 -27.09 9.08
N ALA A 190 -14.46 -28.18 8.33
CA ALA A 190 -13.77 -28.34 7.06
C ALA A 190 -14.07 -27.19 6.11
N GLY A 191 -13.07 -26.79 5.33
CA GLY A 191 -13.22 -25.78 4.29
C GLY A 191 -14.14 -26.25 3.18
N GLN A 192 -14.75 -25.29 2.48
CA GLN A 192 -15.56 -25.60 1.31
C GLN A 192 -14.65 -25.93 0.12
N TYR A 193 -14.94 -27.01 -0.58
CA TYR A 193 -14.19 -27.39 -1.77
C TYR A 193 -15.12 -27.76 -2.93
N PRO A 194 -14.99 -27.13 -4.12
CA PRO A 194 -14.15 -25.91 -4.35
C PRO A 194 -14.65 -24.73 -3.54
N CYS A 195 -13.73 -23.82 -3.16
CA CYS A 195 -14.08 -22.64 -2.40
C CYS A 195 -14.88 -21.63 -3.25
N PRO A 196 -16.14 -21.32 -2.90
CA PRO A 196 -16.96 -20.39 -3.69
C PRO A 196 -16.47 -18.95 -3.64
N GLU A 197 -15.74 -18.57 -2.59
CA GLU A 197 -15.20 -17.21 -2.45
C GLU A 197 -14.17 -16.87 -3.53
N LEU A 198 -13.50 -17.85 -4.13
CA LEU A 198 -12.51 -17.65 -5.20
C LEU A 198 -13.12 -17.16 -6.52
N VAL A 199 -14.42 -17.22 -6.68
CA VAL A 199 -15.10 -16.78 -7.91
C VAL A 199 -15.06 -15.25 -8.04
N ASN A 200 -15.38 -14.56 -6.94
CA ASN A 200 -15.52 -13.09 -6.94
C ASN A 200 -14.67 -12.40 -5.88
N HIS A 201 -13.89 -13.15 -5.10
CA HIS A 201 -13.06 -12.63 -4.01
C HIS A 201 -11.68 -13.29 -3.99
N ALA A 202 -10.90 -12.94 -2.98
CA ALA A 202 -9.56 -13.47 -2.77
C ALA A 202 -8.66 -13.36 -4.00
N GLY A 203 -8.69 -12.19 -4.64
CA GLY A 203 -7.92 -11.94 -5.86
C GLY A 203 -7.78 -10.46 -6.18
N ILE A 204 -7.17 -10.19 -7.32
CA ILE A 204 -6.94 -8.83 -7.85
C ILE A 204 -7.61 -8.73 -9.22
N TRP A 205 -8.33 -7.63 -9.47
CA TRP A 205 -8.99 -7.34 -10.74
C TRP A 205 -8.35 -6.14 -11.42
N LYS A 206 -8.27 -6.22 -12.75
CA LYS A 206 -7.78 -5.19 -13.65
C LYS A 206 -8.95 -4.46 -14.31
N PHE A 207 -8.99 -3.14 -14.21
CA PHE A 207 -9.99 -2.24 -14.76
C PHE A 207 -9.35 -1.21 -15.68
N LYS A 208 -10.16 -0.45 -16.43
CA LYS A 208 -9.69 0.75 -17.13
C LYS A 208 -9.66 1.95 -16.19
N ALA A 209 -8.50 2.58 -16.01
CA ALA A 209 -8.36 3.72 -15.11
C ALA A 209 -9.19 4.94 -15.54
N ASN A 210 -9.37 5.15 -16.84
CA ASN A 210 -10.10 6.28 -17.40
C ASN A 210 -11.61 6.06 -17.55
N ALA A 211 -12.12 4.84 -17.34
CA ALA A 211 -13.55 4.56 -17.36
C ALA A 211 -14.18 4.90 -16.00
N ILE A 212 -15.44 5.31 -16.01
CA ILE A 212 -16.22 5.65 -14.83
C ILE A 212 -17.41 4.71 -14.67
N ASN A 213 -17.96 4.63 -13.44
CA ASN A 213 -19.12 3.79 -13.10
C ASN A 213 -18.92 2.30 -13.43
N GLN A 214 -17.69 1.81 -13.29
CA GLN A 214 -17.39 0.39 -13.43
C GLN A 214 -17.88 -0.39 -12.19
N THR A 215 -18.16 -1.66 -12.39
CA THR A 215 -18.43 -2.66 -11.35
C THR A 215 -17.42 -3.80 -11.48
N GLN A 216 -17.41 -4.77 -10.58
CA GLN A 216 -16.49 -5.92 -10.67
C GLN A 216 -16.63 -6.67 -12.00
N LYS A 217 -17.83 -6.69 -12.61
CA LYS A 217 -18.10 -7.38 -13.89
C LYS A 217 -17.36 -6.76 -15.08
N ASP A 218 -16.95 -5.50 -14.97
CA ASP A 218 -16.20 -4.79 -16.01
C ASP A 218 -14.69 -5.04 -15.90
N GLY A 219 -14.26 -5.72 -14.82
CA GLY A 219 -12.87 -6.06 -14.56
C GLY A 219 -12.50 -7.46 -15.04
N VAL A 220 -11.19 -7.68 -15.19
CA VAL A 220 -10.57 -8.98 -15.48
C VAL A 220 -9.83 -9.46 -14.26
N GLN A 221 -10.15 -10.67 -13.76
CA GLN A 221 -9.43 -11.29 -12.64
C GLN A 221 -8.01 -11.64 -13.07
N MET A 222 -7.02 -11.02 -12.43
CA MET A 222 -5.60 -11.22 -12.74
C MET A 222 -5.01 -12.45 -12.02
N GLY A 223 -5.44 -12.67 -10.79
CA GLY A 223 -4.97 -13.79 -10.00
C GLY A 223 -5.90 -14.06 -8.83
N THR A 224 -5.91 -15.28 -8.34
CA THR A 224 -6.79 -15.74 -7.26
C THR A 224 -6.00 -16.46 -6.15
N GLY A 225 -6.65 -16.74 -5.02
CA GLY A 225 -5.97 -17.35 -3.88
C GLY A 225 -5.12 -16.38 -3.07
N LEU A 226 -5.53 -15.11 -3.05
CA LEU A 226 -4.95 -14.00 -2.28
C LEU A 226 -5.96 -13.54 -1.22
N ARG A 227 -5.74 -13.91 0.04
CA ARG A 227 -6.71 -13.66 1.12
C ARG A 227 -7.04 -12.17 1.32
N SER A 228 -6.01 -11.36 1.52
CA SER A 228 -6.16 -9.92 1.75
C SER A 228 -4.92 -9.17 1.28
N ILE A 229 -5.13 -8.19 0.42
CA ILE A 229 -4.07 -7.34 -0.12
C ILE A 229 -4.32 -5.89 0.33
N VAL A 230 -3.33 -5.31 1.00
CA VAL A 230 -3.28 -3.89 1.33
C VAL A 230 -2.02 -3.24 0.71
N ALA A 231 -0.92 -3.98 0.63
CA ALA A 231 0.32 -3.57 0.00
C ALA A 231 0.37 -4.04 -1.47
N MET A 232 0.26 -3.11 -2.40
CA MET A 232 0.26 -3.40 -3.84
C MET A 232 0.83 -2.23 -4.63
N ASN A 233 1.72 -2.52 -5.57
CA ASN A 233 2.26 -1.51 -6.48
C ASN A 233 2.71 -2.12 -7.81
N PHE A 234 2.74 -1.28 -8.84
CA PHE A 234 3.22 -1.62 -10.16
C PHE A 234 4.69 -1.19 -10.32
N ASN A 235 5.57 -2.13 -10.62
CA ASN A 235 6.97 -1.81 -10.88
C ASN A 235 7.12 -1.32 -12.32
N ALA A 236 7.32 -0.01 -12.47
CA ALA A 236 7.46 0.61 -13.78
C ALA A 236 8.72 0.17 -14.54
N SER A 237 9.75 -0.36 -13.85
CA SER A 237 11.01 -0.78 -14.48
C SER A 237 10.86 -2.06 -15.30
N ASN A 238 9.96 -2.96 -14.93
CA ASN A 238 9.71 -4.24 -15.61
C ASN A 238 8.25 -4.46 -16.02
N ASN A 239 7.41 -3.43 -15.88
CA ASN A 239 6.00 -3.45 -16.24
C ASN A 239 5.20 -4.59 -15.56
N THR A 240 5.38 -4.76 -14.26
CA THR A 240 4.80 -5.89 -13.51
C THR A 240 4.13 -5.43 -12.22
N LEU A 241 2.98 -6.03 -11.92
CA LEU A 241 2.26 -5.84 -10.66
C LEU A 241 2.83 -6.74 -9.58
N TYR A 242 3.04 -6.17 -8.39
CA TYR A 242 3.46 -6.88 -7.19
C TYR A 242 2.50 -6.61 -6.03
N ALA A 243 2.34 -7.60 -5.16
CA ALA A 243 1.51 -7.49 -3.96
C ALA A 243 2.10 -8.28 -2.79
N VAL A 244 1.83 -7.82 -1.58
CA VAL A 244 2.13 -8.57 -0.36
C VAL A 244 0.82 -8.87 0.34
N GLN A 245 0.52 -10.17 0.53
CA GLN A 245 -0.72 -10.55 1.19
C GLN A 245 -0.56 -10.66 2.69
N HIS A 246 -1.62 -10.34 3.41
CA HIS A 246 -1.79 -10.71 4.81
C HIS A 246 -2.12 -12.20 4.90
N GLY A 247 -1.30 -12.95 5.62
CA GLY A 247 -1.54 -14.36 5.92
C GLY A 247 -2.85 -14.57 6.70
N ARG A 248 -3.30 -15.83 6.76
CA ARG A 248 -4.47 -16.18 7.58
C ARG A 248 -4.17 -16.02 9.07
N ASP A 249 -5.22 -15.85 9.87
CA ASP A 249 -5.14 -15.70 11.32
C ASP A 249 -5.56 -16.98 12.06
N ASP A 250 -5.29 -16.99 13.37
CA ASP A 250 -5.89 -17.90 14.36
C ASP A 250 -5.60 -19.40 14.18
N LEU A 251 -4.43 -19.79 13.67
CA LEU A 251 -4.05 -21.18 13.52
C LEU A 251 -4.12 -21.95 14.86
N HIS A 252 -3.56 -21.40 15.94
CA HIS A 252 -3.62 -22.05 17.26
C HIS A 252 -5.00 -22.00 17.89
N LEU A 253 -5.68 -20.84 17.80
CA LEU A 253 -7.00 -20.68 18.39
C LEU A 253 -8.01 -21.67 17.79
N LEU A 254 -7.96 -21.83 16.47
CA LEU A 254 -8.90 -22.67 15.72
C LEU A 254 -8.49 -24.15 15.65
N TRP A 255 -7.16 -24.41 15.66
CA TRP A 255 -6.60 -25.77 15.53
C TRP A 255 -5.54 -26.07 16.62
N PRO A 256 -5.90 -26.01 17.93
CA PRO A 256 -4.92 -26.13 19.02
C PRO A 256 -4.22 -27.50 19.08
N ASN A 257 -4.82 -28.53 18.48
CA ASN A 257 -4.22 -29.88 18.42
C ASN A 257 -3.14 -30.00 17.32
N HIS A 258 -3.12 -29.08 16.35
CA HIS A 258 -2.19 -29.09 15.23
C HIS A 258 -1.13 -27.99 15.33
N TYR A 259 -1.46 -26.88 15.98
CA TYR A 259 -0.60 -25.69 16.07
C TYR A 259 -0.43 -25.25 17.53
N SER A 260 0.80 -25.09 17.96
CA SER A 260 1.12 -24.39 19.20
C SER A 260 0.93 -22.87 19.05
N ALA A 261 0.86 -22.16 20.19
CA ALA A 261 0.85 -20.70 20.18
C ALA A 261 2.10 -20.10 19.51
N TRP A 262 3.26 -20.76 19.66
CA TRP A 262 4.49 -20.34 18.98
C TRP A 262 4.38 -20.47 17.46
N GLN A 263 3.89 -21.60 16.96
CA GLN A 263 3.65 -21.79 15.54
C GLN A 263 2.69 -20.72 15.00
N ASN A 264 1.59 -20.44 15.70
CA ASN A 264 0.69 -19.34 15.31
C ASN A 264 1.39 -17.99 15.22
N ALA A 265 2.32 -17.71 16.15
CA ALA A 265 3.04 -16.42 16.16
C ALA A 265 4.07 -16.26 15.01
N VAL A 266 4.52 -17.37 14.42
CA VAL A 266 5.56 -17.37 13.38
C VAL A 266 5.08 -17.83 12.00
N THR A 267 3.87 -18.39 11.90
CA THR A 267 3.21 -18.82 10.67
C THR A 267 1.77 -18.32 10.60
N PRO A 268 1.23 -18.14 9.39
CA PRO A 268 1.87 -18.18 8.07
C PRO A 268 2.66 -16.90 7.76
N ALA A 269 3.53 -16.97 6.78
CA ALA A 269 4.25 -15.82 6.25
C ALA A 269 3.29 -14.76 5.68
N GLU A 270 3.74 -13.51 5.71
CA GLU A 270 3.24 -12.48 4.80
C GLU A 270 3.96 -12.67 3.46
N GLU A 271 3.21 -12.98 2.41
CA GLU A 271 3.77 -13.48 1.16
C GLU A 271 3.87 -12.39 0.09
N PHE A 272 5.06 -12.14 -0.43
CA PHE A 272 5.32 -11.18 -1.51
C PHE A 272 5.32 -11.88 -2.86
N PHE A 273 4.43 -11.47 -3.75
CA PHE A 273 4.22 -12.08 -5.06
C PHE A 273 4.40 -11.12 -6.22
N GLU A 274 4.87 -11.67 -7.35
CA GLU A 274 4.64 -11.15 -8.68
C GLU A 274 3.25 -11.61 -9.14
N ILE A 275 2.38 -10.68 -9.52
CA ILE A 275 0.99 -11.01 -9.90
C ILE A 275 0.91 -11.22 -11.41
N LYS A 276 0.44 -12.41 -11.81
CA LYS A 276 0.24 -12.81 -13.20
C LYS A 276 -1.18 -13.33 -13.43
N GLU A 277 -1.71 -13.01 -14.60
CA GLU A 277 -3.03 -13.48 -15.03
C GLU A 277 -3.10 -15.01 -15.02
N GLY A 278 -4.18 -15.53 -14.45
CA GLY A 278 -4.46 -16.97 -14.36
C GLY A 278 -3.75 -17.71 -13.22
N ASN A 279 -2.87 -17.06 -12.45
CA ASN A 279 -2.17 -17.72 -11.35
C ASN A 279 -3.05 -17.87 -10.10
N HIS A 280 -2.80 -18.97 -9.36
CA HIS A 280 -3.34 -19.23 -8.02
C HIS A 280 -2.24 -19.16 -6.97
N TYR A 281 -2.46 -18.37 -5.91
CA TYR A 281 -1.44 -18.04 -4.90
C TYR A 281 -1.58 -18.83 -3.59
N GLY A 282 -2.61 -19.69 -3.47
CA GLY A 282 -2.70 -20.74 -2.46
C GLY A 282 -3.89 -20.65 -1.52
N TRP A 283 -4.31 -19.47 -1.07
CA TRP A 283 -5.48 -19.35 -0.21
C TRP A 283 -6.77 -19.87 -0.90
N PRO A 284 -7.65 -20.57 -0.20
CA PRO A 284 -7.61 -20.98 1.19
C PRO A 284 -6.91 -22.32 1.44
N TYR A 285 -6.49 -23.03 0.39
CA TYR A 285 -6.06 -24.42 0.44
C TYR A 285 -4.69 -24.61 1.07
N THR A 286 -3.83 -23.62 0.95
CA THR A 286 -2.45 -23.65 1.45
C THR A 286 -2.05 -22.32 2.10
N TYR A 287 -1.00 -22.38 2.91
CA TYR A 287 -0.28 -21.22 3.43
C TYR A 287 1.23 -21.49 3.34
N TYR A 288 2.04 -20.43 3.37
CA TYR A 288 3.49 -20.56 3.33
C TYR A 288 4.08 -20.52 4.75
N ASP A 289 4.86 -21.54 5.09
CA ASP A 289 5.62 -21.57 6.34
C ASP A 289 7.01 -20.96 6.11
N PRO A 290 7.34 -19.81 6.74
CA PRO A 290 8.61 -19.12 6.52
C PRO A 290 9.81 -19.86 7.12
N ILE A 291 9.58 -20.81 8.07
CA ILE A 291 10.63 -21.58 8.73
C ILE A 291 11.06 -22.75 7.86
N THR A 292 10.11 -23.56 7.42
CA THR A 292 10.37 -24.70 6.52
C THR A 292 10.55 -24.26 5.07
N ARG A 293 10.13 -23.03 4.74
CA ARG A 293 10.15 -22.45 3.39
C ARG A 293 9.34 -23.25 2.37
N GLN A 294 8.16 -23.72 2.80
CA GLN A 294 7.28 -24.55 1.97
C GLN A 294 5.83 -24.12 2.07
N LYS A 295 5.06 -24.40 1.02
CA LYS A 295 3.60 -24.35 1.07
C LYS A 295 3.09 -25.55 1.86
N MET A 296 2.35 -25.25 2.93
CA MET A 296 1.74 -26.25 3.81
C MET A 296 0.25 -26.38 3.48
N GLN A 297 -0.29 -27.57 3.62
CA GLN A 297 -1.73 -27.81 3.51
C GLN A 297 -2.46 -27.07 4.63
N ALA A 298 -3.49 -26.30 4.32
CA ALA A 298 -4.28 -25.60 5.33
C ALA A 298 -5.12 -26.60 6.16
N PRO A 299 -5.29 -26.38 7.47
CA PRO A 299 -5.96 -27.34 8.35
C PRO A 299 -7.43 -27.59 7.98
N GLU A 300 -8.12 -26.61 7.44
CA GLU A 300 -9.49 -26.74 6.92
C GLU A 300 -9.59 -27.73 5.75
N TYR A 301 -8.47 -28.02 5.13
CA TYR A 301 -8.33 -28.92 3.96
C TYR A 301 -7.44 -30.12 4.29
N SER A 302 -7.55 -30.65 5.51
CA SER A 302 -6.84 -31.82 6.02
C SER A 302 -5.34 -31.63 6.30
N GLY A 303 -4.87 -30.39 6.44
CA GLY A 303 -3.52 -30.10 6.93
C GLY A 303 -3.41 -30.34 8.44
N ASP A 304 -2.24 -30.71 8.90
CA ASP A 304 -1.93 -31.02 10.30
C ASP A 304 -0.75 -30.18 10.85
N GLY A 305 -0.37 -29.13 10.13
CA GLY A 305 0.81 -28.30 10.43
C GLY A 305 2.15 -28.94 10.02
N LYS A 306 2.13 -30.12 9.40
CA LYS A 306 3.32 -30.86 8.91
C LYS A 306 3.20 -31.28 7.45
N THR A 307 1.97 -31.44 6.97
CA THR A 307 1.70 -31.86 5.60
C THR A 307 2.04 -30.77 4.61
N ILE A 308 2.99 -31.07 3.71
CA ILE A 308 3.38 -30.19 2.61
C ILE A 308 2.31 -30.28 1.51
N ALA A 309 1.92 -29.14 0.97
CA ALA A 309 0.98 -29.08 -0.16
C ALA A 309 1.65 -29.63 -1.43
N ASN A 310 0.95 -30.51 -2.14
CA ASN A 310 1.47 -31.18 -3.34
C ASN A 310 1.06 -30.52 -4.66
N ASP A 311 0.23 -29.48 -4.62
CA ASP A 311 -0.23 -28.79 -5.82
C ASP A 311 0.86 -27.86 -6.36
N GLN A 312 1.53 -28.29 -7.43
CA GLN A 312 2.61 -27.55 -8.09
C GLN A 312 2.11 -26.36 -8.92
N SER A 313 0.80 -26.21 -9.14
CA SER A 313 0.22 -25.06 -9.82
C SER A 313 0.12 -23.82 -8.91
N ILE A 314 0.22 -24.00 -7.61
CA ILE A 314 0.20 -22.91 -6.63
C ILE A 314 1.55 -22.19 -6.63
N VAL A 315 1.48 -20.87 -6.82
CA VAL A 315 2.68 -20.02 -6.89
C VAL A 315 3.32 -19.83 -5.51
N ASN A 316 4.61 -20.07 -5.41
CA ASN A 316 5.39 -19.74 -4.21
C ASN A 316 5.69 -18.24 -4.15
N PRO A 317 5.81 -17.65 -2.93
CA PRO A 317 6.21 -16.26 -2.79
C PRO A 317 7.66 -16.02 -3.25
N LEU A 318 7.92 -14.82 -3.75
CA LEU A 318 9.28 -14.36 -4.03
C LEU A 318 10.07 -14.13 -2.73
N ILE A 319 9.39 -13.56 -1.74
CA ILE A 319 9.88 -13.33 -0.37
C ILE A 319 8.77 -13.72 0.59
N ALA A 320 9.13 -14.40 1.66
CA ALA A 320 8.26 -14.69 2.80
C ALA A 320 8.71 -13.84 3.99
N PHE A 321 7.88 -12.89 4.38
CA PHE A 321 8.13 -12.08 5.59
C PHE A 321 7.59 -12.80 6.83
N PRO A 322 8.07 -12.43 8.03
CA PRO A 322 7.54 -12.97 9.26
C PRO A 322 6.03 -12.78 9.40
N ALA A 323 5.39 -13.72 10.10
CA ALA A 323 3.95 -13.74 10.29
C ALA A 323 3.41 -12.53 11.04
N HIS A 324 2.22 -12.08 10.65
CA HIS A 324 1.42 -11.06 11.33
C HIS A 324 2.09 -9.68 11.40
N TRP A 325 2.96 -9.35 10.44
CA TRP A 325 3.55 -8.03 10.34
C TRP A 325 2.62 -7.02 9.66
N ALA A 326 1.57 -7.48 9.00
CA ALA A 326 0.56 -6.68 8.31
C ALA A 326 1.14 -5.68 7.29
N PRO A 327 1.53 -6.14 6.10
CA PRO A 327 2.04 -5.28 5.03
C PRO A 327 0.93 -4.37 4.49
N ASN A 328 1.05 -3.06 4.66
CA ASN A 328 -0.02 -2.11 4.37
C ASN A 328 0.24 -1.15 3.21
N ASP A 329 1.47 -1.00 2.75
CA ASP A 329 1.77 -0.38 1.45
C ASP A 329 3.06 -0.93 0.86
N LEU A 330 3.18 -0.79 -0.45
CA LEU A 330 4.32 -1.19 -1.27
C LEU A 330 4.67 -0.05 -2.23
N LEU A 331 5.95 0.30 -2.30
CA LEU A 331 6.47 1.31 -3.21
C LEU A 331 7.74 0.79 -3.89
N PHE A 332 7.79 0.84 -5.23
CA PHE A 332 9.04 0.69 -5.99
C PHE A 332 9.69 2.04 -6.17
N TYR A 333 10.86 2.23 -5.57
CA TYR A 333 11.58 3.49 -5.59
C TYR A 333 12.20 3.78 -6.97
N GLN A 334 11.89 4.94 -7.54
CA GLN A 334 12.39 5.36 -8.85
C GLN A 334 13.35 6.55 -8.77
N GLY A 335 13.41 7.22 -7.62
CA GLY A 335 14.21 8.42 -7.40
C GLY A 335 15.71 8.19 -7.50
N ASP A 336 16.43 9.31 -7.55
CA ASP A 336 17.89 9.33 -7.60
C ASP A 336 18.53 9.95 -6.34
N GLN A 337 17.71 10.34 -5.35
CA GLN A 337 18.22 10.92 -4.10
C GLN A 337 18.90 9.87 -3.21
N PHE A 338 18.32 8.67 -3.13
CA PHE A 338 18.90 7.59 -2.34
C PHE A 338 20.04 6.91 -3.09
N PRO A 339 20.99 6.28 -2.36
CA PRO A 339 22.07 5.51 -2.98
C PRO A 339 21.56 4.52 -4.03
N ALA A 340 22.32 4.29 -5.09
CA ALA A 340 21.92 3.51 -6.27
C ALA A 340 21.37 2.10 -5.96
N ARG A 341 21.74 1.51 -4.82
CA ARG A 341 21.24 0.19 -4.40
C ARG A 341 19.73 0.17 -4.11
N TYR A 342 19.12 1.34 -3.81
CA TYR A 342 17.69 1.47 -3.54
C TYR A 342 16.87 1.62 -4.81
N LYS A 343 17.48 2.04 -5.92
CA LYS A 343 16.77 2.29 -7.18
C LYS A 343 16.14 1.00 -7.72
N ASN A 344 14.86 1.09 -8.10
CA ASN A 344 14.00 -0.02 -8.53
C ASN A 344 13.76 -1.09 -7.44
N GLY A 345 14.23 -0.91 -6.22
CA GLY A 345 13.91 -1.77 -5.08
C GLY A 345 12.54 -1.46 -4.48
N ALA A 346 12.04 -2.35 -3.66
CA ALA A 346 10.72 -2.27 -3.05
C ALA A 346 10.80 -1.87 -1.58
N PHE A 347 10.14 -0.78 -1.19
CA PHE A 347 9.85 -0.43 0.19
C PHE A 347 8.48 -0.97 0.58
N ILE A 348 8.36 -1.55 1.77
CA ILE A 348 7.12 -2.14 2.28
C ILE A 348 6.89 -1.63 3.71
N ALA A 349 5.74 -1.02 3.94
CA ALA A 349 5.32 -0.57 5.26
C ALA A 349 4.61 -1.70 6.00
N PHE A 350 5.17 -2.16 7.12
CA PHE A 350 4.60 -3.18 7.98
C PHE A 350 3.95 -2.54 9.21
N HIS A 351 2.64 -2.60 9.24
CA HIS A 351 1.80 -1.90 10.22
C HIS A 351 1.75 -2.57 11.60
N GLY A 352 2.12 -3.85 11.68
CA GLY A 352 1.94 -4.68 12.85
C GLY A 352 0.49 -5.10 13.12
N SER A 353 0.29 -6.15 13.89
CA SER A 353 -1.04 -6.68 14.25
C SER A 353 -1.11 -7.16 15.71
N THR A 354 -2.20 -7.85 16.10
CA THR A 354 -2.41 -8.45 17.43
C THR A 354 -2.28 -9.97 17.44
N ASN A 355 -1.96 -10.60 16.31
CA ASN A 355 -2.19 -12.03 16.09
C ASN A 355 -1.01 -12.91 16.52
N ARG A 356 0.02 -12.33 17.18
CA ARG A 356 1.18 -13.08 17.68
C ARG A 356 1.04 -13.53 19.15
N GLY A 357 -0.03 -13.11 19.83
CA GLY A 357 -0.24 -13.48 21.23
C GLY A 357 -0.10 -14.99 21.51
N PRO A 358 0.49 -15.39 22.66
CA PRO A 358 0.95 -14.58 23.80
C PRO A 358 2.35 -13.93 23.63
N TYR A 359 2.97 -14.06 22.48
CA TYR A 359 4.29 -13.48 22.19
C TYR A 359 4.18 -12.00 21.81
N PRO A 360 5.28 -11.24 21.91
CA PRO A 360 5.31 -9.83 21.49
C PRO A 360 4.86 -9.66 20.04
N GLN A 361 4.13 -8.60 19.80
CA GLN A 361 3.74 -8.19 18.45
C GLN A 361 4.97 -7.68 17.70
N ALA A 362 4.93 -7.71 16.36
CA ALA A 362 6.03 -7.31 15.49
C ALA A 362 5.51 -6.70 14.18
N GLY A 363 6.42 -6.25 13.35
CA GLY A 363 6.17 -5.32 12.26
C GLY A 363 6.58 -3.92 12.73
N TYR A 364 5.77 -2.90 12.50
CA TYR A 364 6.01 -1.50 12.89
C TYR A 364 7.30 -0.93 12.28
N ILE A 365 7.64 -1.38 11.09
CA ILE A 365 8.85 -0.99 10.34
C ILE A 365 8.51 -0.68 8.89
N VAL A 366 9.44 -0.01 8.21
CA VAL A 366 9.53 -0.04 6.76
C VAL A 366 10.70 -0.92 6.37
N ALA A 367 10.43 -1.99 5.62
CA ALA A 367 11.45 -2.87 5.09
C ALA A 367 11.80 -2.49 3.64
N PHE A 368 13.00 -2.86 3.23
CA PHE A 368 13.48 -2.73 1.86
C PHE A 368 13.86 -4.10 1.28
N VAL A 369 13.45 -4.34 0.03
CA VAL A 369 13.84 -5.52 -0.76
C VAL A 369 14.63 -5.03 -1.97
N PRO A 370 15.92 -5.40 -2.11
CA PRO A 370 16.70 -5.04 -3.29
C PRO A 370 16.20 -5.80 -4.51
N PHE A 371 16.14 -5.11 -5.65
CA PHE A 371 15.74 -5.67 -6.94
C PHE A 371 16.85 -5.52 -7.97
N LYS A 372 16.99 -6.54 -8.82
CA LYS A 372 17.85 -6.51 -10.01
C LYS A 372 17.13 -7.22 -11.15
N ASN A 373 17.09 -6.58 -12.32
CA ASN A 373 16.41 -7.12 -13.50
C ASN A 373 14.94 -7.52 -13.22
N GLY A 374 14.24 -6.70 -12.45
CA GLY A 374 12.83 -6.90 -12.14
C GLY A 374 12.51 -8.01 -11.14
N LYS A 375 13.49 -8.55 -10.42
CA LYS A 375 13.28 -9.59 -9.39
C LYS A 375 14.06 -9.25 -8.11
N PRO A 376 13.61 -9.73 -6.95
CA PRO A 376 14.41 -9.65 -5.73
C PRO A 376 15.81 -10.21 -5.96
N SER A 377 16.82 -9.45 -5.55
CA SER A 377 18.25 -9.82 -5.71
C SER A 377 18.93 -10.15 -4.38
N GLY A 378 18.16 -10.18 -3.30
CA GLY A 378 18.59 -10.52 -1.95
C GLY A 378 17.40 -10.68 -1.02
N THR A 379 17.69 -10.90 0.25
CA THR A 379 16.65 -10.88 1.30
C THR A 379 16.25 -9.44 1.61
N TRP A 380 15.17 -9.28 2.37
CA TRP A 380 14.74 -7.99 2.87
C TRP A 380 15.66 -7.50 4.02
N GLU A 381 15.68 -6.19 4.22
CA GLU A 381 16.35 -5.53 5.34
C GLU A 381 15.44 -4.46 5.95
N VAL A 382 15.67 -4.10 7.22
CA VAL A 382 14.97 -2.99 7.86
C VAL A 382 15.54 -1.68 7.31
N PHE A 383 14.66 -0.82 6.77
CA PHE A 383 15.04 0.51 6.31
C PHE A 383 14.72 1.58 7.36
N ALA A 384 13.52 1.55 7.95
CA ALA A 384 13.15 2.47 9.01
C ALA A 384 12.47 1.71 10.14
N ASP A 385 12.90 1.96 11.37
CA ASP A 385 12.39 1.41 12.62
C ASP A 385 12.13 2.53 13.63
N GLY A 386 11.70 2.19 14.85
CA GLY A 386 11.43 3.15 15.91
C GLY A 386 9.98 3.65 15.96
N PHE A 387 9.13 3.30 15.00
CA PHE A 387 7.71 3.73 14.97
C PHE A 387 6.97 3.35 16.25
N ALA A 388 7.21 2.18 16.79
CA ALA A 388 6.54 1.70 17.99
C ALA A 388 6.83 2.57 19.22
N GLY A 389 8.04 3.13 19.31
CA GLY A 389 8.48 3.96 20.44
C GLY A 389 8.61 3.21 21.78
N VAL A 390 8.48 1.87 21.75
CA VAL A 390 8.63 0.96 22.90
C VAL A 390 9.30 -0.33 22.43
N ASP A 391 10.08 -0.96 23.32
CA ASP A 391 10.84 -2.17 22.96
C ASP A 391 9.97 -3.43 22.82
N THR A 392 8.90 -3.50 23.61
CA THR A 392 7.99 -4.66 23.59
C THR A 392 6.56 -4.19 23.39
N ILE A 393 5.91 -4.71 22.33
CA ILE A 393 4.52 -4.43 22.03
C ILE A 393 3.69 -5.67 22.39
N VAL A 394 2.82 -5.54 23.38
CA VAL A 394 1.87 -6.59 23.79
C VAL A 394 0.57 -6.40 23.01
N ASN A 395 0.05 -5.18 22.98
CA ASN A 395 -1.11 -4.77 22.23
C ASN A 395 -0.74 -3.71 21.18
N VAL A 396 -1.49 -3.63 20.10
CA VAL A 396 -1.27 -2.59 19.07
C VAL A 396 -1.41 -1.16 19.62
N SER A 397 -2.13 -1.00 20.73
CA SER A 397 -2.27 0.28 21.43
C SER A 397 -0.97 0.78 22.08
N ASP A 398 -0.02 -0.10 22.34
CA ASP A 398 1.26 0.24 22.95
C ASP A 398 2.15 1.00 21.96
N ALA A 399 1.99 0.76 20.67
CA ALA A 399 2.73 1.44 19.62
C ALA A 399 2.35 2.92 19.55
N GLN A 400 3.34 3.82 19.61
CA GLN A 400 3.14 5.26 19.46
C GLN A 400 2.72 5.62 18.04
N PHE A 401 3.38 5.04 17.04
CA PHE A 401 3.12 5.21 15.62
C PHE A 401 3.10 3.85 14.91
N ARG A 402 2.43 3.79 13.76
CA ARG A 402 2.34 2.58 12.94
C ARG A 402 2.46 2.96 11.47
N PRO A 403 3.54 2.58 10.76
CA PRO A 403 3.72 2.94 9.35
C PRO A 403 2.62 2.35 8.50
N MET A 404 2.11 3.14 7.54
CA MET A 404 0.93 2.74 6.78
C MET A 404 1.09 2.96 5.28
N GLY A 405 1.25 4.20 4.82
CA GLY A 405 1.33 4.57 3.43
C GLY A 405 2.73 5.04 3.05
N LEU A 406 3.10 4.79 1.81
CA LEU A 406 4.38 5.15 1.21
C LEU A 406 4.16 5.97 -0.07
N ALA A 407 4.93 7.04 -0.25
CA ALA A 407 5.00 7.77 -1.51
C ALA A 407 6.41 8.28 -1.77
N GLU A 408 6.74 8.47 -3.04
CA GLU A 408 7.96 9.13 -3.49
C GLU A 408 7.63 10.56 -3.88
N GLY A 409 8.45 11.50 -3.42
CA GLY A 409 8.37 12.89 -3.80
C GLY A 409 9.12 13.19 -5.10
N PRO A 410 8.89 14.37 -5.69
CA PRO A 410 9.55 14.78 -6.94
C PRO A 410 11.06 14.94 -6.82
N ASP A 411 11.57 15.12 -5.62
CA ASP A 411 12.99 15.20 -5.29
C ASP A 411 13.63 13.83 -4.97
N GLY A 412 12.83 12.76 -4.96
CA GLY A 412 13.25 11.41 -4.58
C GLY A 412 13.18 11.12 -3.09
N SER A 413 12.61 12.00 -2.27
CA SER A 413 12.33 11.72 -0.86
C SER A 413 11.27 10.64 -0.70
N LEU A 414 11.43 9.76 0.29
CA LEU A 414 10.44 8.76 0.67
C LEU A 414 9.55 9.32 1.80
N TYR A 415 8.26 9.43 1.54
CA TYR A 415 7.26 9.83 2.53
C TYR A 415 6.62 8.60 3.16
N ILE A 416 6.45 8.62 4.48
CA ILE A 416 5.85 7.54 5.26
C ILE A 416 4.73 8.13 6.12
N SER A 417 3.52 7.59 6.01
CA SER A 417 2.41 8.01 6.86
C SER A 417 2.23 7.11 8.07
N ASP A 418 1.78 7.69 9.19
CA ASP A 418 1.42 6.98 10.42
C ASP A 418 -0.10 6.90 10.59
N SER A 419 -0.62 5.70 10.87
CA SER A 419 -2.05 5.46 11.01
C SER A 419 -2.64 5.73 12.40
N ARG A 420 -1.81 6.08 13.38
CA ARG A 420 -2.27 6.34 14.76
C ARG A 420 -2.69 7.79 14.95
N LYS A 421 -1.78 8.69 14.66
CA LYS A 421 -1.96 10.14 14.86
C LYS A 421 -1.94 10.92 13.54
N GLY A 422 -1.37 10.34 12.50
CA GLY A 422 -1.21 11.00 11.21
C GLY A 422 0.04 11.87 11.15
N LYS A 423 1.16 11.35 11.64
CA LYS A 423 2.48 11.92 11.37
C LYS A 423 2.93 11.52 9.96
N ILE A 424 3.47 12.44 9.25
CA ILE A 424 4.12 12.22 7.96
C ILE A 424 5.59 12.60 8.09
#